data_171b12da3ab22d7bd21717febb6baf48
#
_entry.id   171b12da3ab22d7bd21717febb6baf48
#
_cell.length_a   1.000
_cell.length_b   1.000
_cell.length_c   1.000
_cell.angle_alpha   90.00
_cell.angle_beta   90.00
_cell.angle_gamma   90.00
#
_symmetry.space_group_name_H-M   'P 1'
#
loop_
_entity.id
_entity.type
_entity.pdbx_description
1 polymer ?
#
loop_
_entity_poly.entity_id
_entity_poly.type
_entity_poly.pdbx_seq_one_letter_code
_entity_poly.pdbx_strand_id
1 'polypeptide(L)'
;MNLEIRTERLTNSVMSMCETLCSQHEICIQMLERRDYQTVYKVMKKEQRISRMVEMINHQVMELMPLVQPVPATLRRLLVSSHVSFELLHMRGSARAAAEFADSCEDEELRIYVEELERSLILTLRVVIGMY
;
A
#
# COMPACT_ATOMS: atom_id res chain seq x y z
N MET A 1 4.39 -4.37 -27.49
CA MET A 1 5.07 -4.76 -26.24
C MET A 1 4.63 -6.15 -25.87
N ASN A 2 5.57 -7.01 -25.54
CA ASN A 2 5.30 -8.42 -25.29
C ASN A 2 4.56 -8.60 -23.93
N LEU A 3 3.76 -9.65 -23.84
CA LEU A 3 2.93 -9.95 -22.68
C LEU A 3 3.75 -10.13 -21.39
N GLU A 4 4.91 -10.77 -21.50
CA GLU A 4 5.80 -10.99 -20.35
C GLU A 4 6.28 -9.68 -19.73
N ILE A 5 6.72 -8.74 -20.57
CA ILE A 5 7.16 -7.40 -20.12
C ILE A 5 6.02 -6.64 -19.46
N ARG A 6 4.82 -6.72 -20.04
CA ARG A 6 3.63 -6.05 -19.48
C ARG A 6 3.23 -6.64 -18.13
N THR A 7 3.32 -7.96 -17.98
CA THR A 7 3.03 -8.64 -16.71
C THR A 7 4.07 -8.28 -15.65
N GLU A 8 5.33 -8.19 -16.03
CA GLU A 8 6.40 -7.74 -15.13
C GLU A 8 6.19 -6.30 -14.66
N ARG A 9 5.76 -5.41 -15.55
CA ARG A 9 5.43 -4.03 -15.18
C ARG A 9 4.28 -3.96 -14.20
N LEU A 10 3.29 -4.83 -14.35
CA LEU A 10 2.17 -4.95 -13.41
C LEU A 10 2.68 -5.36 -12.03
N THR A 11 3.55 -6.37 -11.95
CA THR A 11 4.18 -6.81 -10.71
C THR A 11 4.93 -5.65 -10.04
N ASN A 12 5.71 -4.90 -10.81
CA ASN A 12 6.45 -3.75 -10.31
C ASN A 12 5.51 -2.63 -9.80
N SER A 13 4.37 -2.45 -10.43
CA SER A 13 3.36 -1.49 -9.99
C SER A 13 2.78 -1.87 -8.62
N VAL A 14 2.50 -3.15 -8.39
CA VAL A 14 2.03 -3.65 -7.09
C VAL A 14 3.10 -3.46 -6.01
N MET A 15 4.35 -3.78 -6.32
CA MET A 15 5.48 -3.56 -5.39
C MET A 15 5.64 -2.08 -5.04
N SER A 16 5.54 -1.20 -6.02
CA SER A 16 5.60 0.25 -5.82
C SER A 16 4.46 0.74 -4.91
N MET A 17 3.28 0.17 -5.03
CA MET A 17 2.15 0.44 -4.15
C MET A 17 2.43 0.03 -2.71
N CYS A 18 3.01 -1.16 -2.50
CA CYS A 18 3.44 -1.63 -1.17
C CYS A 18 4.46 -0.67 -0.54
N GLU A 19 5.45 -0.25 -1.31
CA GLU A 19 6.47 0.70 -0.84
C GLU A 19 5.86 2.05 -0.48
N THR A 20 4.90 2.53 -1.24
CA THR A 20 4.18 3.78 -0.95
C THR A 20 3.40 3.67 0.35
N LEU A 21 2.74 2.53 0.61
CA LEU A 21 2.07 2.25 1.88
C LEU A 21 3.07 2.21 3.04
N CYS A 22 4.21 1.55 2.90
CA CYS A 22 5.26 1.54 3.91
C CYS A 22 5.70 2.96 4.25
N SER A 23 5.95 3.78 3.24
CA SER A 23 6.33 5.19 3.42
C SER A 23 5.25 5.99 4.14
N GLN A 24 3.98 5.76 3.81
CA GLN A 24 2.84 6.41 4.48
C GLN A 24 2.79 6.08 5.97
N HIS A 25 2.93 4.81 6.31
CA HIS A 25 2.92 4.36 7.71
C HIS A 25 4.18 4.80 8.47
N GLU A 26 5.34 4.86 7.82
CA GLU A 26 6.56 5.41 8.42
C GLU A 26 6.39 6.90 8.80
N ILE A 27 5.71 7.67 7.97
CA ILE A 27 5.38 9.07 8.29
C ILE A 27 4.46 9.13 9.51
N CYS A 28 3.49 8.22 9.64
CA CYS A 28 2.64 8.14 10.83
C CYS A 28 3.44 7.86 12.09
N ILE A 29 4.42 6.96 12.03
CA ILE A 29 5.32 6.66 13.16
C ILE A 29 6.10 7.92 13.57
N GLN A 30 6.65 8.65 12.60
CA GLN A 30 7.37 9.89 12.87
C GLN A 30 6.48 10.94 13.53
N MET A 31 5.22 11.05 13.11
CA MET A 31 4.25 11.93 13.76
C MET A 31 4.03 11.55 15.22
N LEU A 32 3.85 10.26 15.49
CA LEU A 32 3.63 9.76 16.84
C LEU A 32 4.84 10.02 17.74
N GLU A 33 6.06 9.82 17.23
CA GLU A 33 7.29 10.03 17.97
C GLU A 33 7.60 11.51 18.23
N ARG A 34 7.47 12.35 17.19
CA ARG A 34 7.89 13.75 17.20
C ARG A 34 6.77 14.74 17.53
N ARG A 35 5.54 14.26 17.59
CA ARG A 35 4.34 15.09 17.75
C ARG A 35 4.24 16.21 16.71
N ASP A 36 4.72 15.95 15.49
CA ASP A 36 4.66 16.88 14.38
C ASP A 36 3.41 16.58 13.54
N TYR A 37 2.35 17.34 13.79
CA TYR A 37 1.03 17.13 13.18
C TYR A 37 0.90 17.76 11.79
N GLN A 38 1.87 18.53 11.34
CA GLN A 38 1.88 19.08 9.99
C GLN A 38 2.08 17.99 8.93
N THR A 39 2.58 16.83 9.34
CA THR A 39 2.80 15.69 8.45
C THR A 39 1.52 14.97 8.05
N VAL A 40 0.36 15.25 8.69
CA VAL A 40 -0.95 14.70 8.28
C VAL A 40 -1.21 14.93 6.80
N TYR A 41 -0.85 16.11 6.31
CA TYR A 41 -1.00 16.46 4.91
C TYR A 41 -0.22 15.50 3.97
N LYS A 42 0.98 15.09 4.38
CA LYS A 42 1.80 14.13 3.61
C LYS A 42 1.17 12.74 3.57
N VAL A 43 0.57 12.32 4.68
CA VAL A 43 -0.16 11.04 4.76
C VAL A 43 -1.36 11.07 3.82
N MET A 44 -2.12 12.15 3.81
CA MET A 44 -3.28 12.31 2.92
C MET A 44 -2.89 12.33 1.44
N LYS A 45 -1.77 12.97 1.09
CA LYS A 45 -1.24 12.96 -0.27
C LYS A 45 -0.89 11.55 -0.74
N LYS A 46 -0.26 10.76 0.12
CA LYS A 46 0.08 9.37 -0.20
C LYS A 46 -1.15 8.50 -0.32
N GLU A 47 -2.18 8.75 0.47
CA GLU A 47 -3.47 8.07 0.35
C GLU A 47 -4.08 8.27 -1.05
N GLN A 48 -4.07 9.50 -1.54
CA GLN A 48 -4.56 9.82 -2.88
C GLN A 48 -3.72 9.13 -3.97
N ARG A 49 -2.40 9.11 -3.79
CA ARG A 49 -1.49 8.43 -4.71
C ARG A 49 -1.76 6.93 -4.76
N ILE A 50 -1.98 6.29 -3.62
CA ILE A 50 -2.31 4.87 -3.52
C ILE A 50 -3.62 4.58 -4.26
N SER A 51 -4.63 5.44 -4.12
CA SER A 51 -5.91 5.31 -4.84
C SER A 51 -5.72 5.31 -6.35
N ARG A 52 -4.88 6.21 -6.86
CA ARG A 52 -4.58 6.27 -8.30
C ARG A 52 -3.80 5.05 -8.77
N MET A 53 -2.89 4.54 -7.94
CA MET A 53 -2.11 3.34 -8.26
C MET A 53 -3.01 2.11 -8.39
N VAL A 54 -4.00 1.95 -7.53
CA VAL A 54 -4.99 0.86 -7.61
C VAL A 54 -5.78 0.93 -8.90
N GLU A 55 -6.26 2.10 -9.25
CA GLU A 55 -7.00 2.29 -10.52
C GLU A 55 -6.15 1.91 -11.73
N MET A 56 -4.89 2.33 -11.73
CA MET A 56 -3.94 2.01 -12.80
C MET A 56 -3.66 0.51 -12.87
N ILE A 57 -3.46 -0.14 -11.73
CA ILE A 57 -3.23 -1.60 -11.66
C ILE A 57 -4.45 -2.35 -12.20
N ASN A 58 -5.66 -1.99 -11.77
CA ASN A 58 -6.88 -2.61 -12.24
C ASN A 58 -7.07 -2.45 -13.75
N HIS A 59 -6.76 -1.27 -14.28
CA HIS A 59 -6.81 -1.01 -15.71
C HIS A 59 -5.83 -1.91 -16.48
N GLN A 60 -4.61 -2.03 -16.00
CA GLN A 60 -3.60 -2.92 -16.58
C GLN A 60 -4.03 -4.39 -16.56
N VAL A 61 -4.62 -4.84 -15.45
CA VAL A 61 -5.14 -6.21 -15.33
C VAL A 61 -6.24 -6.46 -16.36
N MET A 62 -7.18 -5.54 -16.50
CA MET A 62 -8.28 -5.67 -17.46
C MET A 62 -7.79 -5.70 -18.91
N GLU A 63 -6.77 -4.92 -19.23
CA GLU A 63 -6.16 -4.93 -20.58
C GLU A 63 -5.44 -6.24 -20.88
N LEU A 64 -4.80 -6.83 -19.88
CA LEU A 64 -4.02 -8.05 -20.04
C LEU A 64 -4.85 -9.33 -20.01
N MET A 65 -5.97 -9.32 -19.32
CA MET A 65 -6.81 -10.51 -19.11
C MET A 65 -7.18 -11.26 -20.40
N PRO A 66 -7.65 -10.58 -21.47
CA PRO A 66 -7.97 -11.27 -22.71
C PRO A 66 -6.77 -11.91 -23.42
N LEU A 67 -5.57 -11.39 -23.15
CA LEU A 67 -4.34 -11.81 -23.82
C LEU A 67 -3.71 -13.05 -23.19
N VAL A 68 -4.07 -13.40 -21.94
CA VAL A 68 -3.41 -14.46 -21.17
C VAL A 68 -4.25 -15.73 -21.03
N GLN A 69 -5.42 -15.78 -21.61
CA GLN A 69 -6.37 -16.89 -21.44
C GLN A 69 -5.77 -18.30 -21.64
N PRO A 70 -4.87 -18.54 -22.60
CA PRO A 70 -4.30 -19.86 -22.75
C PRO A 70 -3.12 -20.17 -21.82
N VAL A 71 -2.70 -19.22 -20.95
CA VAL A 71 -1.51 -19.36 -20.09
C VAL A 71 -1.89 -19.28 -18.61
N PRO A 72 -2.14 -20.45 -17.93
CA PRO A 72 -2.63 -20.46 -16.54
C PRO A 72 -1.73 -19.73 -15.53
N ALA A 73 -0.40 -19.83 -15.68
CA ALA A 73 0.54 -19.19 -14.77
C ALA A 73 0.43 -17.65 -14.83
N THR A 74 0.32 -17.08 -16.02
CA THR A 74 0.18 -15.64 -16.22
C THR A 74 -1.20 -15.17 -15.74
N LEU A 75 -2.25 -15.92 -16.03
CA LEU A 75 -3.60 -15.62 -15.53
C LEU A 75 -3.62 -15.55 -14.00
N ARG A 76 -3.01 -16.53 -13.34
CA ARG A 76 -2.90 -16.57 -11.88
C ARG A 76 -2.18 -15.32 -11.34
N ARG A 77 -1.09 -14.92 -12.00
CA ARG A 77 -0.33 -13.72 -11.63
C ARG A 77 -1.18 -12.45 -11.74
N LEU A 78 -1.99 -12.31 -12.77
CA LEU A 78 -2.91 -11.19 -12.92
C LEU A 78 -3.95 -11.16 -11.81
N LEU A 79 -4.55 -12.31 -11.50
CA LEU A 79 -5.56 -12.41 -10.44
C LEU A 79 -4.96 -12.09 -9.08
N VAL A 80 -3.77 -12.58 -8.78
CA VAL A 80 -3.05 -12.27 -7.53
C VAL A 80 -2.74 -10.77 -7.46
N SER A 81 -2.25 -10.18 -8.54
CA SER A 81 -1.94 -8.74 -8.58
C SER A 81 -3.18 -7.89 -8.32
N SER A 82 -4.32 -8.23 -8.93
CA SER A 82 -5.58 -7.55 -8.69
C SER A 82 -6.04 -7.69 -7.24
N HIS A 83 -5.99 -8.90 -6.70
CA HIS A 83 -6.41 -9.17 -5.32
C HIS A 83 -5.52 -8.44 -4.30
N VAL A 84 -4.21 -8.54 -4.46
CA VAL A 84 -3.26 -7.87 -3.55
C VAL A 84 -3.43 -6.36 -3.58
N SER A 85 -3.55 -5.77 -4.77
CA SER A 85 -3.75 -4.32 -4.88
C SER A 85 -5.04 -3.86 -4.20
N PHE A 86 -6.11 -4.64 -4.28
CA PHE A 86 -7.37 -4.36 -3.63
C PHE A 86 -7.25 -4.42 -2.10
N GLU A 87 -6.55 -5.42 -1.58
CA GLU A 87 -6.28 -5.53 -0.13
C GLU A 87 -5.40 -4.38 0.36
N LEU A 88 -4.38 -4.00 -0.40
CA LEU A 88 -3.52 -2.87 -0.06
C LEU A 88 -4.29 -1.55 -0.03
N LEU A 89 -5.30 -1.41 -0.89
CA LEU A 89 -6.16 -0.23 -0.90
C LEU A 89 -6.86 -0.02 0.46
N HIS A 90 -7.29 -1.09 1.11
CA HIS A 90 -7.92 -1.02 2.43
C HIS A 90 -6.97 -0.49 3.50
N MET A 91 -5.67 -0.71 3.36
CA MET A 91 -4.67 -0.29 4.34
C MET A 91 -4.39 1.22 4.32
N ARG A 92 -4.69 1.91 3.22
CA ARG A 92 -4.43 3.35 3.11
C ARG A 92 -5.18 4.18 4.14
N GLY A 93 -6.42 3.78 4.46
CA GLY A 93 -7.26 4.47 5.42
C GLY A 93 -6.80 4.29 6.86
N SER A 94 -6.12 3.18 7.17
CA SER A 94 -5.58 2.95 8.51
C SER A 94 -4.45 3.92 8.85
N ALA A 95 -3.63 4.29 7.88
CA ALA A 95 -2.58 5.30 8.08
C ALA A 95 -3.18 6.66 8.39
N ARG A 96 -4.23 7.07 7.67
CA ARG A 96 -4.93 8.32 7.95
C ARG A 96 -5.57 8.30 9.34
N ALA A 97 -6.23 7.19 9.71
CA ALA A 97 -6.83 7.03 11.04
C ALA A 97 -5.78 7.14 12.15
N ALA A 98 -4.62 6.53 11.97
CA ALA A 98 -3.51 6.63 12.91
C ALA A 98 -2.99 8.07 13.03
N ALA A 99 -2.90 8.79 11.92
CA ALA A 99 -2.47 10.17 11.90
C ALA A 99 -3.47 11.09 12.63
N GLU A 100 -4.76 10.92 12.38
CA GLU A 100 -5.82 11.66 13.06
C GLU A 100 -5.84 11.35 14.56
N PHE A 101 -5.65 10.09 14.93
CA PHE A 101 -5.52 9.69 16.33
C PHE A 101 -4.32 10.38 16.98
N ALA A 102 -3.17 10.42 16.31
CA ALA A 102 -1.96 11.06 16.83
C ALA A 102 -2.18 12.55 17.11
N ASP A 103 -2.97 13.23 16.27
CA ASP A 103 -3.28 14.65 16.42
C ASP A 103 -4.16 14.93 17.65
N SER A 104 -5.09 14.04 17.96
CA SER A 104 -6.11 14.24 19.00
C SER A 104 -5.81 13.54 20.33
N CYS A 105 -4.92 12.57 20.38
CA CYS A 105 -4.68 11.74 21.55
C CYS A 105 -3.62 12.32 22.47
N GLU A 106 -3.98 12.54 23.75
CA GLU A 106 -3.06 13.01 24.78
C GLU A 106 -2.49 11.88 25.64
N ASP A 107 -3.04 10.66 25.53
CA ASP A 107 -2.61 9.50 26.31
C ASP A 107 -1.33 8.89 25.70
N GLU A 108 -0.22 8.99 26.43
CA GLU A 108 1.08 8.53 25.99
C GLU A 108 1.15 7.00 25.81
N GLU A 109 0.49 6.23 26.67
CA GLU A 109 0.48 4.77 26.56
C GLU A 109 -0.22 4.31 25.29
N LEU A 110 -1.35 4.93 24.95
CA LEU A 110 -2.06 4.65 23.71
C LEU A 110 -1.25 5.05 22.49
N ARG A 111 -0.51 6.15 22.56
CA ARG A 111 0.37 6.59 21.46
C ARG A 111 1.46 5.56 21.19
N ILE A 112 2.11 5.08 22.23
CA ILE A 112 3.15 4.03 22.12
C ILE A 112 2.55 2.75 21.52
N TYR A 113 1.37 2.36 21.97
CA TYR A 113 0.68 1.19 21.48
C TYR A 113 0.37 1.28 19.98
N VAL A 114 -0.14 2.43 19.53
CA VAL A 114 -0.43 2.67 18.11
C VAL A 114 0.86 2.67 17.28
N GLU A 115 1.93 3.25 17.81
CA GLU A 115 3.25 3.21 17.16
C GLU A 115 3.74 1.78 16.94
N GLU A 116 3.60 0.92 17.95
CA GLU A 116 3.97 -0.50 17.83
C GLU A 116 3.14 -1.22 16.78
N LEU A 117 1.83 -0.94 16.72
CA LEU A 117 0.95 -1.49 15.69
C LEU A 117 1.39 -1.06 14.28
N GLU A 118 1.73 0.20 14.11
CA GLU A 118 2.22 0.73 12.83
C GLU A 118 3.54 0.07 12.42
N ARG A 119 4.46 -0.14 13.34
CA ARG A 119 5.73 -0.84 13.08
C ARG A 119 5.50 -2.28 12.66
N SER A 120 4.58 -2.99 13.31
CA SER A 120 4.20 -4.36 12.95
C SER A 120 3.61 -4.43 11.54
N LEU A 121 2.78 -3.45 11.19
CA LEU A 121 2.19 -3.35 9.87
C LEU A 121 3.25 -3.16 8.78
N ILE A 122 4.23 -2.30 9.01
CA ILE A 122 5.34 -2.07 8.08
C ILE A 122 6.15 -3.35 7.89
N LEU A 123 6.46 -4.07 8.96
CA LEU A 123 7.17 -5.35 8.88
C LEU A 123 6.38 -6.36 8.03
N THR A 124 5.07 -6.42 8.21
CA THR A 124 4.20 -7.30 7.41
C THR A 124 4.24 -6.91 5.94
N LEU A 125 4.16 -5.63 5.62
CA LEU A 125 4.25 -5.14 4.24
C LEU A 125 5.60 -5.49 3.61
N ARG A 126 6.69 -5.38 4.33
CA ARG A 126 8.02 -5.74 3.83
C ARG A 126 8.14 -7.23 3.54
N VAL A 127 7.51 -8.08 4.35
CA VAL A 127 7.44 -9.52 4.08
C VAL A 127 6.66 -9.78 2.80
N VAL A 128 5.53 -9.12 2.60
CA VAL A 128 4.72 -9.24 1.37
C VAL A 128 5.53 -8.81 0.14
N ILE A 129 6.26 -7.70 0.21
CA ILE A 129 7.13 -7.24 -0.87
C ILE A 129 8.17 -8.32 -1.21
N GLY A 130 8.78 -8.94 -0.21
CA GLY A 130 9.77 -10.00 -0.42
C GLY A 130 9.20 -11.27 -1.03
N MET A 131 7.92 -11.55 -0.83
CA MET A 131 7.23 -12.72 -1.38
C MET A 131 6.76 -12.51 -2.82
N TYR A 132 6.51 -11.28 -3.21
CA TYR A 132 5.96 -10.93 -4.50
C TYR A 132 7.03 -10.79 -5.58
#